data_d4d15cec2d6b544a7e2bf4dd9557d203
#
_entry.id   d4d15cec2d6b544a7e2bf4dd9557d203
#
_cell.length_a   1.000
_cell.length_b   1.000
_cell.length_c   1.000
_cell.angle_alpha   90.00
_cell.angle_beta   90.00
_cell.angle_gamma   90.00
#
_symmetry.space_group_name_H-M   'P 1'
#
loop_
_entity.id
_entity.type
_entity.pdbx_description
1 polymer ?
#
loop_
_entity_poly.entity_id
_entity_poly.type
_entity_poly.pdbx_seq_one_letter_code
_entity_poly.pdbx_strand_id
1 'polypeptide(L)' 'MESFLSNTNSADCQKVGDKCYNAKLYEAAKKFYTIVKNNSKIASCLVQLKEYSQAIEAAKKTSTTPKTWK' A
#
# COMPACT_ATOMS: atom_id res chain seq x y z
N MET A 1 5.76 27.33 3.60
CA MET A 1 5.05 26.51 4.00
C MET A 1 4.77 25.41 3.14
N GLU A 2 4.55 25.60 1.97
CA GLU A 2 4.31 24.54 1.16
C GLU A 2 5.50 23.69 1.06
N SER A 3 6.62 24.17 1.39
CA SER A 3 7.76 23.34 1.25
C SER A 3 7.66 22.15 2.15
N PHE A 4 6.99 22.24 3.28
CA PHE A 4 6.93 21.07 4.02
C PHE A 4 5.97 20.09 3.42
N LEU A 5 5.18 20.47 2.49
CA LEU A 5 4.37 19.53 1.81
C LEU A 5 5.27 18.63 1.01
N SER A 6 6.26 19.17 0.37
CA SER A 6 7.11 18.34 -0.41
C SER A 6 7.98 17.49 0.51
N ASN A 7 8.09 17.87 1.76
CA ASN A 7 8.84 17.05 2.67
C ASN A 7 8.07 15.84 3.11
N THR A 8 6.78 15.84 2.86
CA THR A 8 5.99 14.69 3.20
C THR A 8 6.42 13.60 2.30
N ASN A 9 7.20 12.71 2.78
CA ASN A 9 7.66 11.71 1.87
C ASN A 9 7.08 10.37 2.19
N SER A 10 7.37 9.41 1.33
CA SER A 10 6.81 8.09 1.44
C SER A 10 7.19 7.43 2.74
N ALA A 11 8.34 7.75 3.26
CA ALA A 11 8.79 7.11 4.48
C ALA A 11 7.84 7.37 5.64
N ASP A 12 7.37 8.60 5.74
CA ASP A 12 6.44 8.91 6.82
C ASP A 12 5.13 8.17 6.64
N CYS A 13 4.62 8.15 5.43
CA CYS A 13 3.38 7.45 5.17
C CYS A 13 3.55 5.97 5.46
N GLN A 14 4.68 5.43 5.11
CA GLN A 14 4.93 4.03 5.37
C GLN A 14 4.92 3.76 6.87
N LYS A 15 5.56 4.61 7.64
CA LYS A 15 5.59 4.41 9.08
C LYS A 15 4.19 4.46 9.68
N VAL A 16 3.40 5.45 9.27
CA VAL A 16 2.05 5.55 9.77
C VAL A 16 1.24 4.34 9.33
N GLY A 17 1.43 3.93 8.08
CA GLY A 17 0.75 2.76 7.58
C GLY A 17 1.08 1.53 8.41
N ASP A 18 2.36 1.36 8.76
CA ASP A 18 2.77 0.25 9.58
C ASP A 18 2.09 0.28 10.94
N LYS A 19 2.01 1.47 11.53
CA LYS A 19 1.34 1.58 12.81
C LYS A 19 -0.12 1.21 12.71
N CYS A 20 -0.78 1.68 11.66
CA CYS A 20 -2.17 1.32 11.45
C CYS A 20 -2.31 -0.19 11.27
N TYR A 21 -1.41 -0.76 10.51
CA TYR A 21 -1.45 -2.20 10.26
C TYR A 21 -1.34 -2.95 11.59
N ASN A 22 -0.38 -2.56 12.42
CA ASN A 22 -0.20 -3.23 13.71
C ASN A 22 -1.41 -3.02 14.63
N ALA A 23 -2.08 -1.89 14.48
CA ALA A 23 -3.27 -1.62 15.28
C ALA A 23 -4.50 -2.28 14.68
N LYS A 24 -4.31 -3.03 13.62
CA LYS A 24 -5.41 -3.70 12.92
C LYS A 24 -6.34 -2.72 12.24
N LEU A 25 -5.83 -1.55 11.92
CA LEU A 25 -6.58 -0.55 11.18
C LEU A 25 -6.21 -0.71 9.72
N TYR A 26 -6.60 -1.82 9.16
CA TYR A 26 -6.15 -2.16 7.80
C TYR A 26 -6.63 -1.18 6.75
N GLU A 27 -7.82 -0.64 6.91
CA GLU A 27 -8.32 0.32 5.94
C GLU A 27 -7.44 1.56 5.91
N ALA A 28 -7.08 2.06 7.08
CA ALA A 28 -6.21 3.23 7.13
C ALA A 28 -4.83 2.88 6.60
N ALA A 29 -4.31 1.73 7.02
CA ALA A 29 -3.00 1.30 6.55
C ALA A 29 -2.99 1.20 5.03
N LYS A 30 -4.07 0.66 4.46
CA LYS A 30 -4.15 0.51 3.02
C LYS A 30 -4.01 1.86 2.33
N LYS A 31 -4.64 2.89 2.87
CA LYS A 31 -4.57 4.20 2.26
C LYS A 31 -3.14 4.71 2.25
N PHE A 32 -2.43 4.56 3.36
CA PHE A 32 -1.06 5.03 3.41
C PHE A 32 -0.17 4.22 2.49
N TYR A 33 -0.38 2.92 2.42
CA TYR A 33 0.41 2.10 1.53
C TYR A 33 0.12 2.44 0.08
N THR A 34 -1.10 2.87 -0.22
CA THR A 34 -1.44 3.30 -1.57
C THR A 34 -0.64 4.55 -1.93
N ILE A 35 -0.49 5.45 -0.97
CA ILE A 35 0.28 6.67 -1.22
C ILE A 35 1.73 6.33 -1.55
N VAL A 36 2.30 5.38 -0.82
CA VAL A 36 3.68 5.00 -1.08
C VAL A 36 3.79 3.93 -2.16
N LYS A 37 2.65 3.54 -2.71
CA LYS A 37 2.61 2.54 -3.78
C LYS A 37 3.22 1.22 -3.36
N ASN A 38 2.98 0.84 -2.11
CA ASN A 38 3.49 -0.41 -1.59
C ASN A 38 2.44 -1.49 -1.81
N ASN A 39 2.38 -2.00 -3.03
CA ASN A 39 1.35 -2.96 -3.40
C ASN A 39 1.37 -4.21 -2.53
N SER A 40 2.55 -4.63 -2.13
CA SER A 40 2.64 -5.81 -1.26
C SER A 40 1.84 -5.62 0.01
N LYS A 41 2.03 -4.48 0.64
CA LYS A 41 1.30 -4.21 1.88
C LYS A 41 -0.17 -3.97 1.62
N ILE A 42 -0.46 -3.34 0.49
CA ILE A 42 -1.85 -3.12 0.13
C ILE A 42 -2.55 -4.47 0.02
N ALA A 43 -1.92 -5.43 -0.65
CA ALA A 43 -2.52 -6.75 -0.79
C ALA A 43 -2.72 -7.39 0.58
N SER A 44 -1.76 -7.24 1.47
CA SER A 44 -1.90 -7.79 2.81
C SER A 44 -3.11 -7.18 3.52
N CYS A 45 -3.25 -5.87 3.43
CA CYS A 45 -4.39 -5.22 4.05
C CYS A 45 -5.70 -5.74 3.48
N LEU A 46 -5.73 -5.89 2.16
CA LEU A 46 -6.95 -6.36 1.51
C LEU A 46 -7.32 -7.78 1.97
N VAL A 47 -6.31 -8.61 2.14
CA VAL A 47 -6.55 -9.96 2.62
C VAL A 47 -7.18 -9.90 4.01
N GLN A 48 -6.65 -9.04 4.87
CA GLN A 48 -7.19 -8.92 6.22
C GLN A 48 -8.62 -8.39 6.19
N LEU A 49 -8.91 -7.54 5.21
CA LEU A 49 -10.25 -6.97 5.09
C LEU A 49 -11.20 -7.91 4.34
N LYS A 50 -10.72 -9.08 3.96
CA LYS A 50 -11.51 -10.05 3.22
C LYS A 50 -11.82 -9.56 1.81
N GLU A 51 -11.01 -8.67 1.29
CA GLU A 51 -11.19 -8.17 -0.08
C GLU A 51 -10.25 -8.95 -0.97
N TYR A 52 -10.47 -10.24 -1.06
CA TYR A 52 -9.53 -11.09 -1.75
C TYR A 52 -9.37 -10.76 -3.23
N SER A 53 -10.46 -10.38 -3.87
CA SER A 53 -10.36 -10.03 -5.29
C SER A 53 -9.39 -8.88 -5.50
N GLN A 54 -9.52 -7.86 -4.68
CA GLN A 54 -8.62 -6.72 -4.80
C GLN A 54 -7.22 -7.09 -4.39
N ALA A 55 -7.09 -7.98 -3.41
CA ALA A 55 -5.77 -8.41 -2.98
C ALA A 55 -5.04 -9.09 -4.13
N ILE A 56 -5.74 -9.89 -4.88
CA ILE A 56 -5.15 -10.57 -6.02
C ILE A 56 -4.71 -9.55 -7.06
N GLU A 57 -5.54 -8.54 -7.29
CA GLU A 57 -5.16 -7.51 -8.24
C GLU A 57 -3.90 -6.79 -7.81
N ALA A 58 -3.82 -6.44 -6.54
CA ALA A 58 -2.63 -5.76 -6.03
C ALA A 58 -1.42 -6.66 -6.14
N ALA A 59 -1.59 -7.93 -5.85
CA ALA A 59 -0.48 -8.87 -5.93
C ALA A 59 0.02 -8.99 -7.38
N LYS A 60 -0.90 -8.96 -8.32
CA LYS A 60 -0.50 -9.04 -9.70
C LYS A 60 0.37 -7.86 -10.08
N LYS A 61 0.03 -6.70 -9.55
CA LYS A 61 0.83 -5.51 -9.86
C LYS A 61 2.24 -5.65 -9.32
N THR A 62 2.38 -6.23 -8.15
CA THR A 62 3.73 -6.35 -7.61
C THR A 62 4.51 -7.40 -8.38
N SER A 63 3.81 -8.37 -8.90
CA SER A 63 4.49 -9.39 -9.64
C SER A 63 4.97 -8.97 -10.96
N THR A 64 4.46 -8.08 -11.58
CA THR A 64 4.86 -7.49 -12.77
C THR A 64 5.70 -8.30 -13.60
N THR A 65 5.39 -8.94 -14.42
CA THR A 65 6.24 -9.54 -15.25
C THR A 65 6.13 -9.09 -16.49
N PRO A 66 6.57 -8.85 -17.00
CA PRO A 66 6.38 -8.15 -18.11
C PRO A 66 6.11 -8.81 -19.29
N LYS A 67 5.96 -8.96 -19.54
CA LYS A 67 5.71 -9.06 -20.33
C LYS A 67 5.75 -9.04 -21.16
N THR A 68 6.11 -9.25 -21.49
CA THR A 68 6.16 -9.26 -22.20
C THR A 68 6.03 -9.31 -23.07
N TRP A 69 6.02 -9.58 -23.56
CA TRP A 69 5.87 -9.80 -24.32
C TRP A 69 5.65 -9.69 -25.17
N LYS A 70 5.68 -9.67 -25.39
CA LYS A 70 5.58 -9.73 -26.05
C LYS A 70 5.46 -9.79 -26.44
#